data_c167c1873a04d8be42d52fdbd33d7fd7
#
_entry.id   c167c1873a04d8be42d52fdbd33d7fd7
#
_cell.length_a   1.000
_cell.length_b   1.000
_cell.length_c   1.000
_cell.angle_alpha   90.00
_cell.angle_beta   90.00
_cell.angle_gamma   90.00
#
_symmetry.space_group_name_H-M   'P 1'
#
loop_
_entity.id
_entity.type
_entity.pdbx_description
1 polymer ?
#
loop_
_entity_poly.entity_id
_entity_poly.type
_entity_poly.pdbx_seq_one_letter_code
_entity_poly.pdbx_strand_id
1 'polypeptide(L)'
;MTVANGRTADHPIDKLFLERWSPRAFTGEEIPEATLATIFEAARWAPSSYNSQPWRFLYARRGTAHWATFLGLLNEFNQSWAKQAAALVVLVSRETMLPPGKTEEIPSHSHSFDTGAAWGYLALQASLLGWDAHAMVGFDMPRAFATLHVPAGHRVEAAIAIGKRGPASLLPEAMAAREQPNDRKPLAETIFEGGFPA
;
A
#
# COMPACT_ATOMS: atom_id res chain seq x y z
N MET A 1 -6.64 7.85 26.10
CA MET A 1 -5.65 7.89 24.98
C MET A 1 -5.18 6.47 24.71
N THR A 2 -5.04 6.09 23.44
CA THR A 2 -4.49 4.78 23.05
C THR A 2 -2.99 4.90 22.85
N VAL A 3 -2.21 3.98 23.44
CA VAL A 3 -0.76 3.92 23.31
C VAL A 3 -0.36 2.55 22.75
N ALA A 4 0.38 2.52 21.67
CA ALA A 4 0.94 1.30 21.10
C ALA A 4 2.16 1.62 20.22
N ASN A 5 3.13 0.71 20.19
CA ASN A 5 4.29 0.77 19.29
C ASN A 5 5.10 2.10 19.44
N GLY A 6 5.22 2.62 20.68
CA GLY A 6 5.90 3.88 20.98
C GLY A 6 5.14 5.14 20.56
N ARG A 7 3.90 5.01 20.08
CA ARG A 7 3.02 6.11 19.63
C ARG A 7 1.88 6.33 20.59
N THR A 8 1.42 7.58 20.69
CA THR A 8 0.25 7.97 21.48
C THR A 8 -0.75 8.68 20.59
N ALA A 9 -2.01 8.21 20.59
CA ALA A 9 -3.09 8.88 19.89
C ALA A 9 -3.71 9.99 20.75
N ASP A 10 -4.13 11.08 20.13
CA ASP A 10 -4.82 12.19 20.81
C ASP A 10 -6.20 11.77 21.36
N HIS A 11 -6.83 10.79 20.71
CA HIS A 11 -8.14 10.25 21.08
C HIS A 11 -8.11 8.71 21.17
N PRO A 12 -9.06 8.07 21.89
CA PRO A 12 -9.14 6.61 21.94
C PRO A 12 -9.53 6.03 20.58
N ILE A 13 -8.59 5.34 19.94
CA ILE A 13 -8.77 4.59 18.69
C ILE A 13 -8.32 3.15 18.89
N ASP A 14 -8.66 2.25 17.96
CA ASP A 14 -8.12 0.89 17.99
C ASP A 14 -6.59 0.93 17.84
N LYS A 15 -5.89 0.11 18.64
CA LYS A 15 -4.42 0.03 18.65
C LYS A 15 -3.82 -0.37 17.31
N LEU A 16 -4.57 -1.09 16.48
CA LEU A 16 -4.16 -1.50 15.14
C LEU A 16 -3.64 -0.31 14.31
N PHE A 17 -4.26 0.87 14.43
CA PHE A 17 -3.84 2.07 13.71
C PHE A 17 -2.46 2.59 14.15
N LEU A 18 -2.08 2.34 15.41
CA LEU A 18 -0.76 2.69 15.94
C LEU A 18 0.26 1.58 15.69
N GLU A 19 -0.15 0.32 15.73
CA GLU A 19 0.72 -0.84 15.51
C GLU A 19 1.16 -0.97 14.05
N ARG A 20 0.24 -0.69 13.10
CA ARG A 20 0.55 -0.71 11.68
C ARG A 20 1.51 0.43 11.31
N TRP A 21 2.61 0.10 10.68
CA TRP A 21 3.53 1.04 10.04
C TRP A 21 4.13 0.44 8.76
N SER A 22 5.10 1.08 8.14
CA SER A 22 5.68 0.66 6.86
C SER A 22 7.16 0.33 7.04
N PRO A 23 7.51 -0.87 7.55
CA PRO A 23 8.89 -1.30 7.73
C PRO A 23 9.56 -1.61 6.39
N ARG A 24 10.90 -1.65 6.42
CA ARG A 24 11.76 -2.10 5.31
C ARG A 24 12.49 -3.40 5.65
N ALA A 25 12.69 -3.68 6.95
CA ALA A 25 13.34 -4.90 7.41
C ALA A 25 12.39 -6.08 7.29
N PHE A 26 12.52 -6.86 6.23
CA PHE A 26 11.79 -8.10 6.04
C PHE A 26 12.69 -9.34 6.23
N THR A 27 12.12 -10.40 6.81
CA THR A 27 12.84 -11.64 7.11
C THR A 27 13.18 -12.48 5.89
N GLY A 28 12.48 -12.22 4.77
CA GLY A 28 12.52 -13.12 3.62
C GLY A 28 11.63 -14.36 3.77
N GLU A 29 10.75 -14.43 4.77
CA GLU A 29 9.74 -15.48 4.89
C GLU A 29 8.78 -15.45 3.71
N GLU A 30 8.41 -16.62 3.19
CA GLU A 30 7.43 -16.73 2.10
C GLU A 30 6.02 -16.57 2.62
N ILE A 31 5.20 -15.80 1.89
CA ILE A 31 3.78 -15.65 2.23
C ILE A 31 2.95 -16.77 1.60
N PRO A 32 2.14 -17.49 2.40
CA PRO A 32 1.18 -18.44 1.86
C PRO A 32 0.19 -17.75 0.90
N GLU A 33 -0.15 -18.42 -0.20
CA GLU A 33 -1.06 -17.86 -1.19
C GLU A 33 -2.42 -17.50 -0.62
N ALA A 34 -2.96 -18.34 0.27
CA ALA A 34 -4.21 -18.08 0.99
C ALA A 34 -4.14 -16.83 1.87
N THR A 35 -3.00 -16.58 2.53
CA THR A 35 -2.79 -15.36 3.34
C THR A 35 -2.78 -14.11 2.46
N LEU A 36 -2.07 -14.18 1.33
CA LEU A 36 -2.02 -13.06 0.38
C LEU A 36 -3.40 -12.79 -0.24
N ALA A 37 -4.14 -13.85 -0.59
CA ALA A 37 -5.52 -13.74 -1.07
C ALA A 37 -6.44 -13.07 -0.03
N THR A 38 -6.30 -13.41 1.26
CA THR A 38 -7.06 -12.76 2.34
C THR A 38 -6.75 -11.27 2.45
N ILE A 39 -5.49 -10.87 2.25
CA ILE A 39 -5.09 -9.47 2.24
C ILE A 39 -5.75 -8.71 1.08
N PHE A 40 -5.76 -9.29 -0.13
CA PHE A 40 -6.44 -8.69 -1.29
C PHE A 40 -7.97 -8.70 -1.13
N GLU A 41 -8.53 -9.73 -0.51
CA GLU A 41 -9.97 -9.78 -0.24
C GLU A 41 -10.40 -8.61 0.65
N ALA A 42 -9.68 -8.30 1.72
CA ALA A 42 -9.98 -7.14 2.54
C ALA A 42 -9.90 -5.83 1.75
N ALA A 43 -8.88 -5.67 0.89
CA ALA A 43 -8.74 -4.50 0.03
C ALA A 43 -9.94 -4.30 -0.90
N ARG A 44 -10.51 -5.40 -1.42
CA ARG A 44 -11.67 -5.39 -2.30
C ARG A 44 -12.94 -4.82 -1.63
N TRP A 45 -13.03 -4.82 -0.31
CA TRP A 45 -14.15 -4.30 0.47
C TRP A 45 -14.05 -2.80 0.79
N ALA A 46 -13.07 -2.10 0.24
CA ALA A 46 -12.98 -0.66 0.38
C ALA A 46 -14.20 0.04 -0.27
N PRO A 47 -14.65 1.20 0.26
CA PRO A 47 -15.65 2.00 -0.40
C PRO A 47 -15.12 2.64 -1.68
N SER A 48 -16.03 2.91 -2.63
CA SER A 48 -15.71 3.67 -3.85
C SER A 48 -16.92 4.42 -4.36
N SER A 49 -16.70 5.50 -5.08
CA SER A 49 -17.76 6.27 -5.73
C SER A 49 -18.60 5.37 -6.65
N TYR A 50 -19.93 5.39 -6.47
CA TYR A 50 -20.87 4.51 -7.18
C TYR A 50 -20.50 3.02 -7.17
N ASN A 51 -19.73 2.57 -6.17
CA ASN A 51 -19.19 1.21 -6.10
C ASN A 51 -18.40 0.81 -7.38
N SER A 52 -17.68 1.76 -7.95
CA SER A 52 -16.93 1.59 -9.21
C SER A 52 -15.73 0.67 -9.10
N GLN A 53 -15.21 0.45 -7.88
CA GLN A 53 -14.13 -0.50 -7.57
C GLN A 53 -12.94 -0.36 -8.55
N PRO A 54 -12.29 0.81 -8.63
CA PRO A 54 -11.32 1.12 -9.68
C PRO A 54 -9.99 0.40 -9.51
N TRP A 55 -9.69 -0.14 -8.34
CA TRP A 55 -8.40 -0.76 -8.00
C TRP A 55 -8.12 -2.05 -8.76
N ARG A 56 -6.86 -2.21 -9.16
CA ARG A 56 -6.29 -3.46 -9.70
C ARG A 56 -4.96 -3.70 -9.00
N PHE A 57 -4.73 -4.94 -8.56
CA PHE A 57 -3.52 -5.36 -7.87
C PHE A 57 -2.75 -6.32 -8.77
N LEU A 58 -1.73 -5.83 -9.46
CA LEU A 58 -0.79 -6.67 -10.20
C LEU A 58 0.29 -7.11 -9.21
N TYR A 59 0.60 -8.39 -9.11
CA TYR A 59 1.52 -8.86 -8.08
C TYR A 59 2.46 -9.97 -8.53
N ALA A 60 3.58 -10.08 -7.83
CA ALA A 60 4.50 -11.20 -7.91
C ALA A 60 4.87 -11.67 -6.50
N ARG A 61 4.83 -12.98 -6.26
CA ARG A 61 5.42 -13.58 -5.06
C ARG A 61 6.90 -13.83 -5.29
N ARG A 62 7.70 -13.69 -4.23
CA ARG A 62 9.12 -14.05 -4.26
C ARG A 62 9.26 -15.53 -4.63
N GLY A 63 10.29 -15.86 -5.41
CA GLY A 63 10.50 -17.22 -5.93
C GLY A 63 9.70 -17.60 -7.17
N THR A 64 8.77 -16.75 -7.63
CA THR A 64 8.05 -16.97 -8.90
C THR A 64 8.78 -16.35 -10.10
N ALA A 65 8.46 -16.79 -11.32
CA ALA A 65 9.05 -16.27 -12.55
C ALA A 65 8.84 -14.75 -12.74
N HIS A 66 7.81 -14.17 -12.13
CA HIS A 66 7.48 -12.74 -12.25
C HIS A 66 8.28 -11.85 -11.30
N TRP A 67 8.91 -12.42 -10.26
CA TRP A 67 9.57 -11.66 -9.19
C TRP A 67 10.62 -10.67 -9.69
N ALA A 68 11.53 -11.15 -10.55
CA ALA A 68 12.61 -10.32 -11.06
C ALA A 68 12.11 -9.10 -11.83
N THR A 69 11.02 -9.26 -12.57
CA THR A 69 10.36 -8.17 -13.30
C THR A 69 9.85 -7.11 -12.33
N PHE A 70 9.07 -7.49 -11.32
CA PHE A 70 8.52 -6.54 -10.34
C PHE A 70 9.61 -5.85 -9.52
N LEU A 71 10.62 -6.58 -9.06
CA LEU A 71 11.73 -6.01 -8.31
C LEU A 71 12.52 -5.01 -9.18
N GLY A 72 12.76 -5.34 -10.44
CA GLY A 72 13.47 -4.49 -11.39
C GLY A 72 12.74 -3.20 -11.77
N LEU A 73 11.45 -3.05 -11.48
CA LEU A 73 10.71 -1.80 -11.66
C LEU A 73 11.04 -0.77 -10.57
N LEU A 74 11.48 -1.22 -9.39
CA LEU A 74 11.82 -0.33 -8.27
C LEU A 74 13.15 0.40 -8.56
N ASN A 75 13.33 1.59 -8.01
CA ASN A 75 14.64 2.23 -8.00
C ASN A 75 15.63 1.45 -7.11
N GLU A 76 16.92 1.67 -7.30
CA GLU A 76 17.99 0.94 -6.60
C GLU A 76 17.83 0.98 -5.07
N PHE A 77 17.46 2.14 -4.53
CA PHE A 77 17.23 2.30 -3.09
C PHE A 77 16.12 1.34 -2.60
N ASN A 78 14.99 1.30 -3.29
CA ASN A 78 13.89 0.41 -2.90
C ASN A 78 14.20 -1.05 -3.18
N GLN A 79 14.91 -1.38 -4.26
CA GLN A 79 15.38 -2.75 -4.51
C GLN A 79 16.25 -3.29 -3.37
N SER A 80 17.10 -2.43 -2.79
CA SER A 80 18.09 -2.84 -1.78
C SER A 80 17.46 -3.53 -0.57
N TRP A 81 16.23 -3.16 -0.18
CA TRP A 81 15.50 -3.74 0.95
C TRP A 81 14.29 -4.56 0.51
N ALA A 82 13.56 -4.15 -0.52
CA ALA A 82 12.34 -4.82 -0.97
C ALA A 82 12.60 -6.23 -1.54
N LYS A 83 13.84 -6.55 -1.92
CA LYS A 83 14.27 -7.90 -2.33
C LYS A 83 14.00 -8.98 -1.28
N GLN A 84 13.84 -8.61 -0.01
CA GLN A 84 13.50 -9.51 1.09
C GLN A 84 11.97 -9.57 1.37
N ALA A 85 11.16 -8.82 0.65
CA ALA A 85 9.71 -8.94 0.75
C ALA A 85 9.23 -10.30 0.24
N ALA A 86 8.08 -10.75 0.72
CA ALA A 86 7.43 -11.99 0.29
C ALA A 86 6.63 -11.81 -1.00
N ALA A 87 6.06 -10.61 -1.19
CA ALA A 87 5.35 -10.23 -2.41
C ALA A 87 5.59 -8.75 -2.74
N LEU A 88 5.58 -8.44 -4.04
CA LEU A 88 5.54 -7.09 -4.58
C LEU A 88 4.23 -6.91 -5.34
N VAL A 89 3.60 -5.76 -5.16
CA VAL A 89 2.34 -5.41 -5.81
C VAL A 89 2.53 -4.07 -6.53
N VAL A 90 2.04 -3.96 -7.74
CA VAL A 90 1.82 -2.68 -8.42
C VAL A 90 0.34 -2.38 -8.37
N LEU A 91 -0.02 -1.31 -7.68
CA LEU A 91 -1.38 -0.83 -7.52
C LEU A 91 -1.75 0.07 -8.68
N VAL A 92 -2.86 -0.24 -9.34
CA VAL A 92 -3.35 0.45 -10.53
C VAL A 92 -4.80 0.87 -10.29
N SER A 93 -5.20 2.02 -10.79
CA SER A 93 -6.58 2.49 -10.79
C SER A 93 -7.13 2.61 -12.20
N ARG A 94 -8.43 2.33 -12.39
CA ARG A 94 -9.16 2.60 -13.62
C ARG A 94 -9.65 4.05 -13.60
N GLU A 95 -9.32 4.81 -14.63
CA GLU A 95 -9.63 6.25 -14.73
C GLU A 95 -11.06 6.55 -15.17
N THR A 96 -11.83 5.50 -15.57
CA THR A 96 -13.22 5.63 -16.00
C THR A 96 -14.14 4.76 -15.15
N MET A 97 -15.42 5.11 -15.11
CA MET A 97 -16.48 4.33 -14.48
C MET A 97 -17.76 4.37 -15.28
N LEU A 98 -18.60 3.36 -15.14
CA LEU A 98 -19.97 3.34 -15.67
C LEU A 98 -20.94 3.69 -14.53
N PRO A 99 -21.53 4.90 -14.52
CA PRO A 99 -22.50 5.27 -13.48
C PRO A 99 -23.78 4.42 -13.57
N PRO A 100 -24.49 4.19 -12.45
CA PRO A 100 -25.77 3.49 -12.46
C PRO A 100 -26.76 4.10 -13.46
N GLY A 101 -27.38 3.25 -14.28
CA GLY A 101 -28.36 3.64 -15.27
C GLY A 101 -27.80 4.36 -16.52
N LYS A 102 -26.48 4.42 -16.66
CA LYS A 102 -25.81 4.91 -17.89
C LYS A 102 -25.31 3.76 -18.73
N THR A 103 -25.19 4.01 -20.02
CA THR A 103 -24.65 3.06 -21.03
C THR A 103 -23.23 3.43 -21.46
N GLU A 104 -22.78 4.62 -21.12
CA GLU A 104 -21.47 5.14 -21.47
C GLU A 104 -20.62 5.39 -20.22
N GLU A 105 -19.33 5.07 -20.34
CA GLU A 105 -18.35 5.39 -19.29
C GLU A 105 -18.02 6.87 -19.26
N ILE A 106 -17.79 7.38 -18.06
CA ILE A 106 -17.32 8.74 -17.82
C ILE A 106 -15.99 8.71 -17.07
N PRO A 107 -15.18 9.78 -17.13
CA PRO A 107 -14.02 9.92 -16.26
C PRO A 107 -14.42 9.80 -14.79
N SER A 108 -13.67 8.98 -14.05
CA SER A 108 -13.84 8.80 -12.59
C SER A 108 -12.92 9.79 -11.86
N HIS A 109 -13.48 10.86 -11.32
CA HIS A 109 -12.71 11.85 -10.55
C HIS A 109 -12.06 11.24 -9.29
N SER A 110 -12.70 10.25 -8.70
CA SER A 110 -12.28 9.66 -7.41
C SER A 110 -11.39 8.42 -7.54
N HIS A 111 -11.02 7.97 -8.75
CA HIS A 111 -10.34 6.69 -8.94
C HIS A 111 -9.09 6.49 -8.07
N SER A 112 -8.23 7.51 -7.96
CA SER A 112 -7.03 7.44 -7.11
C SER A 112 -7.37 7.48 -5.62
N PHE A 113 -8.35 8.28 -5.20
CA PHE A 113 -8.83 8.35 -3.82
C PHE A 113 -9.42 7.01 -3.36
N ASP A 114 -10.30 6.42 -4.16
CA ASP A 114 -10.93 5.13 -3.90
C ASP A 114 -9.88 4.00 -3.85
N THR A 115 -8.89 4.05 -4.75
CA THR A 115 -7.78 3.10 -4.78
C THR A 115 -6.86 3.26 -3.57
N GLY A 116 -6.69 4.49 -3.06
CA GLY A 116 -6.00 4.77 -1.80
C GLY A 116 -6.73 4.18 -0.59
N ALA A 117 -8.08 4.17 -0.59
CA ALA A 117 -8.87 3.48 0.44
C ALA A 117 -8.62 1.97 0.42
N ALA A 118 -8.59 1.35 -0.76
CA ALA A 118 -8.28 -0.07 -0.90
C ALA A 118 -6.85 -0.41 -0.41
N TRP A 119 -5.87 0.46 -0.68
CA TRP A 119 -4.53 0.35 -0.11
C TRP A 119 -4.55 0.38 1.42
N GLY A 120 -5.31 1.29 2.03
CA GLY A 120 -5.46 1.37 3.48
C GLY A 120 -5.98 0.05 4.08
N TYR A 121 -7.01 -0.53 3.49
CA TYR A 121 -7.59 -1.81 3.92
C TYR A 121 -6.60 -2.97 3.76
N LEU A 122 -5.86 -3.02 2.65
CA LEU A 122 -4.78 -3.99 2.42
C LEU A 122 -3.75 -3.93 3.55
N ALA A 123 -3.27 -2.74 3.89
CA ALA A 123 -2.23 -2.54 4.88
C ALA A 123 -2.70 -2.92 6.31
N LEU A 124 -3.95 -2.62 6.65
CA LEU A 124 -4.56 -3.01 7.93
C LEU A 124 -4.75 -4.52 8.01
N GLN A 125 -5.25 -5.16 6.96
CA GLN A 125 -5.43 -6.62 6.95
C GLN A 125 -4.10 -7.37 7.01
N ALA A 126 -3.07 -6.87 6.32
CA ALA A 126 -1.73 -7.43 6.44
C ALA A 126 -1.25 -7.40 7.90
N SER A 127 -1.41 -6.26 8.58
CA SER A 127 -1.04 -6.09 9.98
C SER A 127 -1.81 -7.03 10.91
N LEU A 128 -3.13 -7.22 10.71
CA LEU A 128 -3.95 -8.17 11.47
C LEU A 128 -3.47 -9.61 11.33
N LEU A 129 -2.89 -9.98 10.20
CA LEU A 129 -2.34 -11.30 9.94
C LEU A 129 -0.86 -11.42 10.34
N GLY A 130 -0.30 -10.40 10.98
CA GLY A 130 1.11 -10.36 11.40
C GLY A 130 2.09 -10.21 10.24
N TRP A 131 1.64 -9.65 9.12
CA TRP A 131 2.44 -9.20 7.99
C TRP A 131 2.46 -7.68 7.94
N ASP A 132 3.46 -7.13 7.26
CA ASP A 132 3.54 -5.68 7.06
C ASP A 132 3.52 -5.35 5.57
N ALA A 133 2.99 -4.16 5.25
CA ALA A 133 2.93 -3.64 3.90
C ALA A 133 3.53 -2.23 3.85
N HIS A 134 4.39 -1.97 2.86
CA HIS A 134 5.05 -0.70 2.65
C HIS A 134 4.80 -0.22 1.22
N ALA A 135 4.01 0.82 1.05
CA ALA A 135 3.80 1.46 -0.25
C ALA A 135 4.89 2.48 -0.55
N MET A 136 5.28 2.55 -1.81
CA MET A 136 6.34 3.43 -2.31
C MET A 136 6.02 3.98 -3.69
N VAL A 137 6.52 5.19 -3.99
CA VAL A 137 6.45 5.82 -5.32
C VAL A 137 7.83 5.89 -5.99
N GLY A 138 8.87 5.40 -5.32
CA GLY A 138 10.23 5.31 -5.85
C GLY A 138 10.40 4.13 -6.81
N PHE A 139 9.71 4.14 -7.94
CA PHE A 139 9.82 3.14 -9.01
C PHE A 139 9.50 3.77 -10.37
N ASP A 140 9.84 3.09 -11.45
CA ASP A 140 9.64 3.54 -12.83
C ASP A 140 8.19 3.24 -13.26
N MET A 141 7.29 4.21 -13.02
CA MET A 141 5.87 4.07 -13.37
C MET A 141 5.61 3.90 -14.87
N PRO A 142 6.24 4.66 -15.78
CA PRO A 142 6.09 4.44 -17.21
C PRO A 142 6.53 3.04 -17.65
N ARG A 143 7.66 2.57 -17.12
CA ARG A 143 8.14 1.21 -17.38
C ARG A 143 7.22 0.15 -16.79
N ALA A 144 6.67 0.37 -15.58
CA ALA A 144 5.68 -0.53 -14.98
C ALA A 144 4.43 -0.62 -15.86
N PHE A 145 3.91 0.52 -16.34
CA PHE A 145 2.78 0.57 -17.25
C PHE A 145 3.00 -0.30 -18.51
N ALA A 146 4.14 -0.12 -19.16
CA ALA A 146 4.47 -0.86 -20.38
C ALA A 146 4.76 -2.35 -20.10
N THR A 147 5.62 -2.65 -19.12
CA THR A 147 6.09 -4.02 -18.82
C THR A 147 4.99 -4.92 -18.29
N LEU A 148 4.06 -4.36 -17.50
CA LEU A 148 2.94 -5.10 -16.91
C LEU A 148 1.69 -5.05 -17.79
N HIS A 149 1.79 -4.53 -19.01
CA HIS A 149 0.70 -4.43 -19.99
C HIS A 149 -0.55 -3.75 -19.41
N VAL A 150 -0.36 -2.67 -18.63
CA VAL A 150 -1.46 -1.90 -18.08
C VAL A 150 -2.24 -1.28 -19.24
N PRO A 151 -3.56 -1.50 -19.37
CA PRO A 151 -4.30 -0.98 -20.51
C PRO A 151 -4.52 0.54 -20.40
N ALA A 152 -4.73 1.20 -21.56
CA ALA A 152 -5.13 2.60 -21.60
C ALA A 152 -6.37 2.85 -20.69
N GLY A 153 -6.52 4.06 -20.17
CA GLY A 153 -7.57 4.38 -19.20
C GLY A 153 -7.32 3.84 -17.79
N HIS A 154 -6.07 3.46 -17.51
CA HIS A 154 -5.62 3.07 -16.18
C HIS A 154 -4.37 3.86 -15.79
N ARG A 155 -4.21 4.09 -14.49
CA ARG A 155 -3.07 4.78 -13.89
C ARG A 155 -2.34 3.89 -12.90
N VAL A 156 -1.02 3.86 -13.00
CA VAL A 156 -0.15 3.22 -12.00
C VAL A 156 -0.01 4.17 -10.81
N GLU A 157 -0.38 3.71 -9.61
CA GLU A 157 -0.47 4.56 -8.40
C GLU A 157 0.74 4.39 -7.47
N ALA A 158 1.07 3.16 -7.12
CA ALA A 158 2.13 2.84 -6.18
C ALA A 158 2.66 1.43 -6.37
N ALA A 159 3.88 1.17 -5.92
CA ALA A 159 4.38 -0.17 -5.67
C ALA A 159 4.26 -0.47 -4.16
N ILE A 160 3.98 -1.73 -3.80
CA ILE A 160 3.80 -2.16 -2.41
C ILE A 160 4.65 -3.40 -2.18
N ALA A 161 5.49 -3.37 -1.13
CA ALA A 161 6.18 -4.55 -0.64
C ALA A 161 5.40 -5.13 0.54
N ILE A 162 5.12 -6.43 0.52
CA ILE A 162 4.48 -7.17 1.60
C ILE A 162 5.48 -8.19 2.13
N GLY A 163 5.70 -8.23 3.44
CA GLY A 163 6.66 -9.14 4.04
C GLY A 163 6.46 -9.31 5.54
N LYS A 164 7.15 -10.31 6.10
CA LYS A 164 7.22 -10.52 7.54
C LYS A 164 8.32 -9.62 8.11
N ARG A 165 7.96 -8.78 9.08
CA ARG A 165 8.92 -7.88 9.71
C ARG A 165 10.02 -8.64 10.42
N GLY A 166 11.25 -8.20 10.17
CA GLY A 166 12.45 -8.65 10.85
C GLY A 166 13.10 -7.55 11.70
N PRO A 167 14.19 -7.84 12.37
CA PRO A 167 14.96 -6.85 13.13
C PRO A 167 15.64 -5.85 12.18
N ALA A 168 15.81 -4.61 12.64
CA ALA A 168 16.45 -3.53 11.87
C ALA A 168 17.86 -3.88 11.39
N SER A 169 18.56 -4.80 12.09
CA SER A 169 19.89 -5.28 11.73
C SER A 169 19.97 -6.01 10.38
N LEU A 170 18.83 -6.34 9.77
CA LEU A 170 18.78 -6.86 8.39
C LEU A 170 19.01 -5.77 7.32
N LEU A 171 18.98 -4.51 7.73
CA LEU A 171 19.18 -3.37 6.83
C LEU A 171 20.61 -2.82 6.95
N PRO A 172 21.12 -2.13 5.91
CA PRO A 172 22.30 -1.30 6.04
C PRO A 172 22.17 -0.31 7.20
N GLU A 173 23.28 0.01 7.87
CA GLU A 173 23.29 0.83 9.10
C GLU A 173 22.51 2.15 8.96
N ALA A 174 22.68 2.88 7.88
CA ALA A 174 21.98 4.15 7.62
C ALA A 174 20.45 4.00 7.48
N MET A 175 19.95 2.82 7.07
CA MET A 175 18.52 2.50 7.06
C MET A 175 18.05 2.00 8.41
N ALA A 176 18.84 1.13 9.05
CA ALA A 176 18.53 0.53 10.35
C ALA A 176 18.30 1.62 11.43
N ALA A 177 19.10 2.68 11.43
CA ALA A 177 18.95 3.82 12.35
C ALA A 177 17.58 4.55 12.21
N ARG A 178 16.89 4.37 11.08
CA ARG A 178 15.60 5.01 10.77
C ARG A 178 14.44 4.00 10.72
N GLU A 179 14.69 2.75 11.06
CA GLU A 179 13.71 1.67 10.99
C GLU A 179 12.87 1.63 12.26
N GLN A 180 12.01 2.63 12.40
CA GLN A 180 11.10 2.77 13.53
C GLN A 180 9.79 3.45 13.08
N PRO A 181 8.68 3.22 13.81
CA PRO A 181 7.42 3.91 13.56
C PRO A 181 7.55 5.43 13.72
N ASN A 182 7.01 6.18 12.78
CA ASN A 182 6.95 7.64 12.84
C ASN A 182 5.66 8.08 13.55
N ASP A 183 5.73 9.21 14.23
CA ASP A 183 4.57 9.91 14.75
C ASP A 183 3.72 10.56 13.64
N ARG A 184 2.67 11.20 14.05
CA ARG A 184 1.80 12.03 13.24
C ARG A 184 1.82 13.47 13.74
N LYS A 185 1.46 14.39 12.86
CA LYS A 185 1.15 15.76 13.24
C LYS A 185 0.00 15.76 14.25
N PRO A 186 -0.05 16.74 15.17
CA PRO A 186 -1.19 16.94 16.05
C PRO A 186 -2.51 16.98 15.27
N LEU A 187 -3.57 16.39 15.81
CA LEU A 187 -4.86 16.31 15.12
C LEU A 187 -5.38 17.71 14.74
N ALA A 188 -5.14 18.72 15.58
CA ALA A 188 -5.53 20.11 15.33
C ALA A 188 -4.91 20.74 14.07
N GLU A 189 -3.83 20.15 13.53
CA GLU A 189 -3.24 20.59 12.25
C GLU A 189 -3.87 19.92 11.02
N THR A 190 -4.81 19.00 11.22
CA THR A 190 -5.36 18.18 10.14
C THR A 190 -6.88 18.23 10.04
N ILE A 191 -7.57 18.76 11.06
CA ILE A 191 -9.04 18.89 11.07
C ILE A 191 -9.43 20.33 11.32
N PHE A 192 -10.39 20.84 10.53
CA PHE A 192 -10.86 22.21 10.63
C PHE A 192 -12.38 22.20 10.47
N GLU A 193 -13.11 22.71 11.47
CA GLU A 193 -14.54 22.91 11.37
C GLU A 193 -14.82 24.15 10.50
N GLY A 194 -15.65 24.02 9.48
CA GLY A 194 -16.08 25.09 8.59
C GLY A 194 -15.11 25.42 7.46
N GLY A 195 -13.79 25.37 7.66
CA GLY A 195 -12.81 25.72 6.63
C GLY A 195 -11.40 25.87 7.16
N PHE A 196 -10.43 26.16 6.27
CA PHE A 196 -9.07 26.50 6.71
C PHE A 196 -9.08 27.84 7.48
N PRO A 197 -8.21 27.98 8.51
CA PRO A 197 -7.99 29.27 9.15
C PRO A 197 -7.58 30.34 8.12
N ALA A 198 -8.11 31.58 8.28
CA ALA A 198 -7.77 32.74 7.44
C ALA A 198 -6.33 33.22 7.69
#